data_8c4653d60c0f079178ce22b95c5b33c0
#
_entry.id   8c4653d60c0f079178ce22b95c5b33c0
#
_cell.length_a   1.000
_cell.length_b   1.000
_cell.length_c   1.000
_cell.angle_alpha   90.00
_cell.angle_beta   90.00
_cell.angle_gamma   90.00
#
_symmetry.space_group_name_H-M   'P 1'
#
loop_
_entity.id
_entity.type
_entity.pdbx_description
1 polymer ?
#
loop_
_entity_poly.entity_id
_entity_poly.type
_entity_poly.pdbx_seq_one_letter_code
_entity_poly.pdbx_strand_id
1 'polypeptide(L)'
;MGFLDRLQNLKDSVGQLADTASGGSLDRKIEKNLTEMSAGTEIQRTAAIKALVIQAQTDDKWLDPIIDSFLRVLPDQMESPQDALIDGLMELRKVKPKRAKEIFEGMQSALDSPYPKVRSKVVDIWTTFSLKSKAKNSDTIADLFEMLSDDDKDVRYQTQESLSKIMNTIPKAALPALKQALRDEDWRVVYHSIVLLTEFAKKYPKPSVILAPEVVSAFNSGDKLKERAADCLGMLGLADPHSVKGAVPGLIKGLESKSSELRK
;
A
#
# COMPACT_ATOMS: atom_id res chain seq x y z
N MET A 1 0.13 9.90 -21.58
CA MET A 1 0.98 9.13 -22.51
C MET A 1 0.28 7.79 -22.72
N GLY A 2 -0.16 7.50 -23.96
CA GLY A 2 -0.98 6.32 -24.24
C GLY A 2 -0.16 5.02 -24.22
N PHE A 3 -0.88 3.87 -24.14
CA PHE A 3 -0.26 2.52 -24.16
C PHE A 3 0.67 2.33 -25.38
N LEU A 4 0.24 2.82 -26.56
CA LEU A 4 1.04 2.74 -27.80
C LEU A 4 2.33 3.56 -27.72
N ASP A 5 2.30 4.74 -27.07
CA ASP A 5 3.51 5.57 -26.89
C ASP A 5 4.51 4.90 -25.98
N ARG A 6 4.03 4.19 -24.94
CA ARG A 6 4.89 3.44 -24.00
C ARG A 6 5.50 2.20 -24.67
N LEU A 7 4.73 1.50 -25.52
CA LEU A 7 5.24 0.39 -26.33
C LEU A 7 6.30 0.86 -27.34
N GLN A 8 6.10 2.02 -27.97
CA GLN A 8 7.08 2.57 -28.90
C GLN A 8 8.37 2.94 -28.16
N ASN A 9 8.27 3.65 -27.02
CA ASN A 9 9.43 3.99 -26.18
C ASN A 9 10.16 2.74 -25.64
N LEU A 10 9.44 1.64 -25.38
CA LEU A 10 10.05 0.36 -25.01
C LEU A 10 10.83 -0.24 -26.19
N LYS A 11 10.23 -0.26 -27.39
CA LYS A 11 10.91 -0.73 -28.61
C LYS A 11 12.15 0.08 -28.92
N ASP A 12 12.08 1.41 -28.77
CA ASP A 12 13.21 2.29 -29.03
C ASP A 12 14.33 2.10 -27.99
N SER A 13 13.96 1.88 -26.71
CA SER A 13 14.93 1.58 -25.66
C SER A 13 15.57 0.20 -25.81
N VAL A 14 14.79 -0.83 -26.22
CA VAL A 14 15.30 -2.18 -26.53
C VAL A 14 16.19 -2.13 -27.78
N GLY A 15 15.81 -1.36 -28.81
CA GLY A 15 16.61 -1.14 -30.01
C GLY A 15 17.95 -0.47 -29.70
N GLN A 16 17.98 0.56 -28.85
CA GLN A 16 19.23 1.22 -28.43
C GLN A 16 20.15 0.29 -27.63
N LEU A 17 19.59 -0.62 -26.82
CA LEU A 17 20.37 -1.64 -26.09
C LEU A 17 20.91 -2.71 -27.05
N ALA A 18 20.14 -3.07 -28.10
CA ALA A 18 20.56 -4.02 -29.13
C ALA A 18 21.72 -3.49 -29.99
N ASP A 19 21.70 -2.21 -30.35
CA ASP A 19 22.77 -1.56 -31.13
C ASP A 19 24.10 -1.46 -30.40
N THR A 20 24.08 -1.52 -29.05
CA THR A 20 25.28 -1.49 -28.21
C THR A 20 25.81 -2.88 -27.86
N ALA A 21 25.05 -3.94 -28.11
CA ALA A 21 25.41 -5.31 -27.81
C ALA A 21 25.88 -6.06 -29.05
N SER A 22 27.10 -6.55 -29.03
CA SER A 22 27.57 -7.56 -29.98
C SER A 22 26.80 -8.87 -29.78
N GLY A 23 25.65 -9.02 -30.45
CA GLY A 23 24.54 -9.92 -30.17
C GLY A 23 24.89 -11.39 -29.94
N GLY A 24 25.14 -11.72 -28.69
CA GLY A 24 25.22 -13.11 -28.23
C GLY A 24 23.84 -13.80 -28.23
N SER A 25 23.81 -15.11 -28.15
CA SER A 25 22.55 -15.86 -28.13
C SER A 25 21.65 -15.50 -26.92
N LEU A 26 22.26 -15.05 -25.82
CA LEU A 26 21.56 -14.60 -24.61
C LEU A 26 20.86 -13.25 -24.85
N ASP A 27 21.54 -12.28 -25.46
CA ASP A 27 21.00 -10.96 -25.72
C ASP A 27 19.74 -11.05 -26.60
N ARG A 28 19.76 -11.87 -27.66
CA ARG A 28 18.58 -12.15 -28.50
C ARG A 28 17.41 -12.79 -27.74
N LYS A 29 17.69 -13.64 -26.75
CA LYS A 29 16.63 -14.22 -25.91
C LYS A 29 16.00 -13.18 -25.00
N ILE A 30 16.80 -12.29 -24.43
CA ILE A 30 16.32 -11.20 -23.57
C ILE A 30 15.44 -10.24 -24.38
N GLU A 31 15.88 -9.79 -25.55
CA GLU A 31 15.10 -8.94 -26.46
C GLU A 31 13.74 -9.58 -26.84
N LYS A 32 13.76 -10.88 -27.18
CA LYS A 32 12.54 -11.63 -27.47
C LYS A 32 11.60 -11.63 -26.24
N ASN A 33 12.11 -11.92 -25.05
CA ASN A 33 11.30 -11.95 -23.83
C ASN A 33 10.78 -10.55 -23.45
N LEU A 34 11.54 -9.47 -23.63
CA LEU A 34 11.07 -8.09 -23.43
C LEU A 34 9.90 -7.77 -24.38
N THR A 35 9.99 -8.21 -25.63
CA THR A 35 8.91 -8.05 -26.61
C THR A 35 7.68 -8.86 -26.24
N GLU A 36 7.84 -10.14 -25.87
CA GLU A 36 6.74 -11.01 -25.43
C GLU A 36 6.06 -10.51 -24.14
N MET A 37 6.82 -9.99 -23.20
CA MET A 37 6.30 -9.37 -21.97
C MET A 37 5.36 -8.19 -22.29
N SER A 38 5.66 -7.42 -23.33
CA SER A 38 4.89 -6.22 -23.67
C SER A 38 3.69 -6.51 -24.59
N ALA A 39 3.82 -7.45 -25.52
CA ALA A 39 2.87 -7.65 -26.62
C ALA A 39 2.32 -9.08 -26.75
N GLY A 40 2.75 -10.01 -25.91
CA GLY A 40 2.28 -11.40 -25.91
C GLY A 40 0.88 -11.59 -25.32
N THR A 41 0.36 -12.81 -25.43
CA THR A 41 -0.80 -13.26 -24.66
C THR A 41 -0.47 -13.27 -23.15
N GLU A 42 -1.47 -13.32 -22.27
CA GLU A 42 -1.26 -13.37 -20.83
C GLU A 42 -0.26 -14.45 -20.38
N ILE A 43 -0.39 -15.66 -20.97
CA ILE A 43 0.51 -16.80 -20.70
C ILE A 43 1.93 -16.48 -21.18
N GLN A 44 2.08 -15.93 -22.38
CA GLN A 44 3.39 -15.56 -22.93
C GLN A 44 4.05 -14.46 -22.13
N ARG A 45 3.30 -13.41 -21.73
CA ARG A 45 3.80 -12.34 -20.88
C ARG A 45 4.32 -12.88 -19.55
N THR A 46 3.53 -13.70 -18.87
CA THR A 46 3.90 -14.30 -17.58
C THR A 46 5.15 -15.18 -17.71
N ALA A 47 5.23 -15.99 -18.76
CA ALA A 47 6.41 -16.83 -19.03
C ALA A 47 7.66 -16.00 -19.33
N ALA A 48 7.52 -14.94 -20.14
CA ALA A 48 8.60 -14.03 -20.50
C ALA A 48 9.15 -13.29 -19.26
N ILE A 49 8.26 -12.80 -18.36
CA ILE A 49 8.65 -12.16 -17.10
C ILE A 49 9.52 -13.10 -16.25
N LYS A 50 9.07 -14.34 -16.06
CA LYS A 50 9.82 -15.35 -15.28
C LYS A 50 11.17 -15.65 -15.92
N ALA A 51 11.24 -15.76 -17.25
CA ALA A 51 12.49 -15.97 -17.97
C ALA A 51 13.45 -14.78 -17.82
N LEU A 52 12.94 -13.54 -17.87
CA LEU A 52 13.73 -12.33 -17.67
C LEU A 52 14.34 -12.24 -16.26
N VAL A 53 13.61 -12.65 -15.22
CA VAL A 53 14.13 -12.71 -13.85
C VAL A 53 15.35 -13.64 -13.78
N ILE A 54 15.25 -14.84 -14.37
CA ILE A 54 16.37 -15.79 -14.39
C ILE A 54 17.55 -15.22 -15.16
N GLN A 55 17.30 -14.62 -16.32
CA GLN A 55 18.33 -14.03 -17.16
C GLN A 55 19.05 -12.87 -16.47
N ALA A 56 18.33 -11.99 -15.78
CA ALA A 56 18.88 -10.89 -15.00
C ALA A 56 19.77 -11.36 -13.84
N GLN A 57 19.51 -12.55 -13.29
CA GLN A 57 20.34 -13.13 -12.22
C GLN A 57 21.64 -13.75 -12.75
N THR A 58 21.72 -14.04 -14.05
CA THR A 58 22.89 -14.66 -14.67
C THR A 58 23.87 -13.66 -15.30
N ASP A 59 23.40 -12.42 -15.59
CA ASP A 59 24.23 -11.39 -16.20
C ASP A 59 23.82 -10.01 -15.68
N ASP A 60 24.68 -9.42 -14.85
CA ASP A 60 24.48 -8.10 -14.22
C ASP A 60 24.23 -6.96 -15.23
N LYS A 61 24.70 -7.10 -16.46
CA LYS A 61 24.48 -6.15 -17.56
C LYS A 61 23.00 -5.90 -17.81
N TRP A 62 22.16 -6.93 -17.65
CA TRP A 62 20.73 -6.86 -17.93
C TRP A 62 19.85 -6.57 -16.71
N LEU A 63 20.42 -6.56 -15.52
CA LEU A 63 19.68 -6.42 -14.28
C LEU A 63 18.94 -5.08 -14.20
N ASP A 64 19.63 -3.95 -14.44
CA ASP A 64 18.99 -2.63 -14.44
C ASP A 64 17.99 -2.45 -15.58
N PRO A 65 18.29 -2.77 -16.85
CA PRO A 65 17.33 -2.68 -17.94
C PRO A 65 16.05 -3.50 -17.71
N ILE A 66 16.17 -4.67 -17.10
CA ILE A 66 15.00 -5.51 -16.81
C ILE A 66 14.17 -4.92 -15.67
N ILE A 67 14.78 -4.43 -14.59
CA ILE A 67 14.07 -3.74 -13.50
C ILE A 67 13.31 -2.52 -14.07
N ASP A 68 13.96 -1.67 -14.87
CA ASP A 68 13.34 -0.49 -15.48
C ASP A 68 12.16 -0.86 -16.39
N SER A 69 12.32 -1.94 -17.16
CA SER A 69 11.25 -2.44 -18.03
C SER A 69 10.07 -2.98 -17.23
N PHE A 70 10.32 -3.69 -16.13
CA PHE A 70 9.26 -4.21 -15.25
C PHE A 70 8.47 -3.08 -14.61
N LEU A 71 9.14 -2.09 -14.04
CA LEU A 71 8.50 -0.92 -13.44
C LEU A 71 7.66 -0.12 -14.45
N ARG A 72 8.14 -0.01 -15.67
CA ARG A 72 7.45 0.73 -16.74
C ARG A 72 6.15 0.07 -17.18
N VAL A 73 6.12 -1.27 -17.28
CA VAL A 73 4.95 -1.99 -17.81
C VAL A 73 3.98 -2.46 -16.72
N LEU A 74 4.39 -2.39 -15.46
CA LEU A 74 3.59 -2.86 -14.33
C LEU A 74 2.17 -2.27 -14.28
N PRO A 75 1.92 -0.96 -14.54
CA PRO A 75 0.58 -0.39 -14.46
C PRO A 75 -0.40 -0.93 -15.50
N ASP A 76 0.10 -1.42 -16.63
CA ASP A 76 -0.71 -1.75 -17.81
C ASP A 76 -0.92 -3.27 -17.99
N GLN A 77 -0.54 -4.09 -17.03
CA GLN A 77 -0.62 -5.55 -17.15
C GLN A 77 -1.95 -6.13 -16.67
N MET A 78 -2.30 -7.32 -17.19
CA MET A 78 -3.37 -8.16 -16.65
C MET A 78 -2.95 -8.78 -15.31
N GLU A 79 -3.89 -9.44 -14.61
CA GLU A 79 -3.66 -9.96 -13.25
C GLU A 79 -2.40 -10.84 -13.15
N SER A 80 -2.30 -11.90 -13.96
CA SER A 80 -1.16 -12.82 -13.86
C SER A 80 0.18 -12.18 -14.24
N PRO A 81 0.30 -11.37 -15.31
CA PRO A 81 1.51 -10.60 -15.58
C PRO A 81 1.87 -9.60 -14.48
N GLN A 82 0.91 -8.86 -13.92
CA GLN A 82 1.18 -7.96 -12.79
C GLN A 82 1.71 -8.71 -11.57
N ASP A 83 1.09 -9.83 -11.23
CA ASP A 83 1.51 -10.69 -10.13
C ASP A 83 2.95 -11.20 -10.35
N ALA A 84 3.26 -11.64 -11.57
CA ALA A 84 4.60 -12.11 -11.94
C ALA A 84 5.65 -10.98 -11.95
N LEU A 85 5.28 -9.76 -12.38
CA LEU A 85 6.17 -8.59 -12.33
C LEU A 85 6.52 -8.22 -10.89
N ILE A 86 5.54 -8.21 -10.00
CA ILE A 86 5.75 -7.92 -8.58
C ILE A 86 6.70 -8.95 -7.97
N ASP A 87 6.47 -10.25 -8.19
CA ASP A 87 7.36 -11.31 -7.73
C ASP A 87 8.77 -11.16 -8.30
N GLY A 88 8.85 -10.90 -9.61
CA GLY A 88 10.12 -10.67 -10.29
C GLY A 88 10.90 -9.49 -9.70
N LEU A 89 10.27 -8.35 -9.48
CA LEU A 89 10.87 -7.18 -8.85
C LEU A 89 11.37 -7.49 -7.43
N MET A 90 10.61 -8.30 -6.66
CA MET A 90 11.01 -8.71 -5.32
C MET A 90 12.20 -9.66 -5.33
N GLU A 91 12.34 -10.54 -6.34
CA GLU A 91 13.53 -11.36 -6.51
C GLU A 91 14.76 -10.53 -6.95
N LEU A 92 14.59 -9.65 -7.96
CA LEU A 92 15.66 -8.78 -8.45
C LEU A 92 16.18 -7.81 -7.39
N ARG A 93 15.30 -7.35 -6.48
CA ARG A 93 15.70 -6.55 -5.31
C ARG A 93 16.69 -7.27 -4.40
N LYS A 94 16.63 -8.60 -4.28
CA LYS A 94 17.58 -9.38 -3.47
C LYS A 94 18.96 -9.36 -4.10
N VAL A 95 19.04 -9.37 -5.43
CA VAL A 95 20.30 -9.30 -6.19
C VAL A 95 20.86 -7.88 -6.18
N LYS A 96 19.99 -6.85 -6.28
CA LYS A 96 20.42 -5.44 -6.30
C LYS A 96 19.75 -4.61 -5.20
N PRO A 97 20.16 -4.77 -3.93
CA PRO A 97 19.53 -4.09 -2.79
C PRO A 97 19.55 -2.56 -2.86
N LYS A 98 20.52 -1.98 -3.60
CA LYS A 98 20.64 -0.53 -3.80
C LYS A 98 19.42 0.07 -4.51
N ARG A 99 18.72 -0.70 -5.35
CA ARG A 99 17.49 -0.29 -6.04
C ARG A 99 16.20 -0.58 -5.27
N ALA A 100 16.31 -1.09 -4.03
CA ALA A 100 15.15 -1.48 -3.25
C ALA A 100 14.13 -0.35 -3.08
N LYS A 101 14.59 0.88 -2.80
CA LYS A 101 13.70 2.04 -2.63
C LYS A 101 12.91 2.32 -3.92
N GLU A 102 13.59 2.42 -5.04
CA GLU A 102 12.99 2.67 -6.35
C GLU A 102 12.00 1.58 -6.76
N ILE A 103 12.33 0.30 -6.51
CA ILE A 103 11.42 -0.82 -6.77
C ILE A 103 10.14 -0.67 -5.93
N PHE A 104 10.23 -0.30 -4.65
CA PHE A 104 9.06 -0.10 -3.80
C PHE A 104 8.21 1.09 -4.26
N GLU A 105 8.84 2.23 -4.58
CA GLU A 105 8.15 3.41 -5.10
C GLU A 105 7.46 3.12 -6.45
N GLY A 106 8.14 2.37 -7.32
CA GLY A 106 7.57 1.98 -8.62
C GLY A 106 6.38 1.01 -8.52
N MET A 107 6.31 0.21 -7.44
CA MET A 107 5.14 -0.65 -7.18
C MET A 107 3.90 0.11 -6.67
N GLN A 108 4.01 1.41 -6.34
CA GLN A 108 2.86 2.21 -5.89
C GLN A 108 1.70 2.15 -6.89
N SER A 109 2.00 2.21 -8.18
CA SER A 109 0.99 2.13 -9.24
C SER A 109 0.17 0.82 -9.22
N ALA A 110 0.67 -0.23 -8.59
CA ALA A 110 -0.05 -1.50 -8.48
C ALA A 110 -1.07 -1.50 -7.32
N LEU A 111 -1.09 -0.48 -6.45
CA LEU A 111 -2.19 -0.24 -5.51
C LEU A 111 -3.49 0.19 -6.23
N ASP A 112 -3.37 0.79 -7.41
CA ASP A 112 -4.49 1.17 -8.27
C ASP A 112 -4.89 0.06 -9.26
N SER A 113 -4.33 -1.15 -9.12
CA SER A 113 -4.66 -2.28 -9.98
C SER A 113 -6.16 -2.60 -9.91
N PRO A 114 -6.82 -2.92 -11.05
CA PRO A 114 -8.20 -3.40 -11.06
C PRO A 114 -8.36 -4.75 -10.35
N TYR A 115 -7.26 -5.44 -10.04
CA TYR A 115 -7.25 -6.79 -9.47
C TYR A 115 -7.00 -6.74 -7.95
N PRO A 116 -7.99 -7.08 -7.11
CA PRO A 116 -7.85 -7.07 -5.65
C PRO A 116 -6.67 -7.88 -5.12
N LYS A 117 -6.38 -9.03 -5.73
CA LYS A 117 -5.24 -9.86 -5.34
C LYS A 117 -3.89 -9.17 -5.53
N VAL A 118 -3.75 -8.38 -6.60
CA VAL A 118 -2.54 -7.60 -6.86
C VAL A 118 -2.39 -6.52 -5.80
N ARG A 119 -3.47 -5.77 -5.50
CA ARG A 119 -3.47 -4.75 -4.46
C ARG A 119 -3.13 -5.32 -3.08
N SER A 120 -3.77 -6.44 -2.68
CA SER A 120 -3.44 -7.15 -1.42
C SER A 120 -1.98 -7.57 -1.34
N LYS A 121 -1.41 -8.06 -2.44
CA LYS A 121 0.00 -8.46 -2.49
C LYS A 121 0.93 -7.28 -2.27
N VAL A 122 0.64 -6.13 -2.86
CA VAL A 122 1.43 -4.90 -2.63
C VAL A 122 1.31 -4.42 -1.19
N VAL A 123 0.11 -4.45 -0.60
CA VAL A 123 -0.11 -4.14 0.82
C VAL A 123 0.78 -5.00 1.73
N ASP A 124 0.89 -6.30 1.48
CA ASP A 124 1.73 -7.23 2.25
C ASP A 124 3.23 -6.90 2.10
N ILE A 125 3.66 -6.61 0.88
CA ILE A 125 5.06 -6.23 0.58
C ILE A 125 5.41 -4.92 1.30
N TRP A 126 4.55 -3.92 1.22
CA TRP A 126 4.76 -2.62 1.86
C TRP A 126 4.74 -2.71 3.38
N THR A 127 3.89 -3.56 3.94
CA THR A 127 3.91 -3.88 5.37
C THR A 127 5.28 -4.42 5.79
N THR A 128 5.75 -5.43 5.07
CA THR A 128 7.06 -6.05 5.34
C THR A 128 8.21 -5.04 5.21
N PHE A 129 8.15 -4.18 4.20
CA PHE A 129 9.15 -3.14 3.97
C PHE A 129 9.13 -2.09 5.08
N SER A 130 7.96 -1.60 5.47
CA SER A 130 7.79 -0.62 6.55
C SER A 130 8.33 -1.14 7.88
N LEU A 131 8.07 -2.40 8.20
CA LEU A 131 8.57 -3.04 9.41
C LEU A 131 10.10 -3.21 9.43
N LYS A 132 10.71 -3.49 8.27
CA LYS A 132 12.17 -3.66 8.16
C LYS A 132 12.95 -2.35 8.13
N SER A 133 12.40 -1.30 7.55
CA SER A 133 13.07 -0.01 7.37
C SER A 133 13.05 0.90 8.59
N LYS A 134 12.35 0.52 9.65
CA LYS A 134 12.25 1.23 10.96
C LYS A 134 12.11 2.75 10.82
N ALA A 135 11.02 3.25 10.29
CA ALA A 135 10.66 4.67 10.35
C ALA A 135 11.17 5.62 9.23
N LYS A 136 11.77 5.13 8.16
CA LYS A 136 12.12 6.02 7.03
C LYS A 136 11.03 6.16 5.96
N ASN A 137 9.86 5.52 6.16
CA ASN A 137 8.83 5.36 5.12
C ASN A 137 7.47 5.86 5.62
N SER A 138 7.39 7.10 6.10
CA SER A 138 6.11 7.73 6.49
C SER A 138 5.10 7.70 5.34
N ASP A 139 5.56 7.98 4.13
CA ASP A 139 4.71 8.07 2.94
C ASP A 139 4.07 6.71 2.60
N THR A 140 4.85 5.63 2.61
CA THR A 140 4.34 4.27 2.41
C THR A 140 3.29 3.86 3.47
N ILE A 141 3.44 4.34 4.71
CA ILE A 141 2.44 4.08 5.75
C ILE A 141 1.18 4.91 5.50
N ALA A 142 1.30 6.15 5.00
CA ALA A 142 0.16 6.97 4.63
C ALA A 142 -0.63 6.33 3.48
N ASP A 143 0.03 5.88 2.42
CA ASP A 143 -0.60 5.18 1.30
C ASP A 143 -1.35 3.91 1.76
N LEU A 144 -0.82 3.18 2.75
CA LEU A 144 -1.53 2.05 3.35
C LEU A 144 -2.82 2.48 4.08
N PHE A 145 -2.86 3.67 4.69
CA PHE A 145 -4.12 4.18 5.26
C PHE A 145 -5.15 4.49 4.20
N GLU A 146 -4.76 4.99 3.02
CA GLU A 146 -5.68 5.22 1.90
C GLU A 146 -6.34 3.92 1.42
N MET A 147 -5.62 2.80 1.45
CA MET A 147 -6.15 1.48 1.10
C MET A 147 -7.28 0.98 2.03
N LEU A 148 -7.55 1.65 3.16
CA LEU A 148 -8.72 1.38 4.01
C LEU A 148 -10.05 1.77 3.34
N SER A 149 -10.02 2.54 2.26
CA SER A 149 -11.19 2.87 1.42
C SER A 149 -11.35 1.94 0.22
N ASP A 150 -10.49 0.95 0.03
CA ASP A 150 -10.56 0.03 -1.12
C ASP A 150 -11.97 -0.55 -1.29
N ASP A 151 -12.43 -0.68 -2.52
CA ASP A 151 -13.77 -1.21 -2.80
C ASP A 151 -13.89 -2.69 -2.46
N ASP A 152 -12.79 -3.44 -2.53
CA ASP A 152 -12.74 -4.85 -2.13
C ASP A 152 -12.55 -5.01 -0.61
N LYS A 153 -13.44 -5.79 0.01
CA LYS A 153 -13.44 -5.98 1.48
C LYS A 153 -12.21 -6.73 1.97
N ASP A 154 -11.66 -7.64 1.17
CA ASP A 154 -10.53 -8.47 1.58
C ASP A 154 -9.24 -7.65 1.53
N VAL A 155 -9.12 -6.69 0.58
CA VAL A 155 -8.05 -5.69 0.56
C VAL A 155 -8.12 -4.81 1.80
N ARG A 156 -9.30 -4.27 2.16
CA ARG A 156 -9.47 -3.46 3.38
C ARG A 156 -9.08 -4.25 4.64
N TYR A 157 -9.53 -5.50 4.74
CA TYR A 157 -9.19 -6.36 5.88
C TYR A 157 -7.68 -6.61 5.98
N GLN A 158 -7.04 -7.00 4.87
CA GLN A 158 -5.59 -7.17 4.79
C GLN A 158 -4.83 -5.90 5.18
N THR A 159 -5.31 -4.75 4.72
CA THR A 159 -4.75 -3.44 5.05
C THR A 159 -4.86 -3.13 6.54
N GLN A 160 -6.01 -3.39 7.15
CA GLN A 160 -6.22 -3.17 8.58
C GLN A 160 -5.30 -4.04 9.43
N GLU A 161 -5.15 -5.33 9.10
CA GLU A 161 -4.21 -6.25 9.74
C GLU A 161 -2.76 -5.75 9.62
N SER A 162 -2.38 -5.27 8.45
CA SER A 162 -1.06 -4.72 8.14
C SER A 162 -0.75 -3.48 8.95
N LEU A 163 -1.66 -2.53 8.99
CA LEU A 163 -1.53 -1.30 9.78
C LEU A 163 -1.49 -1.59 11.29
N SER A 164 -2.29 -2.56 11.77
CA SER A 164 -2.22 -3.00 13.16
C SER A 164 -0.84 -3.53 13.52
N LYS A 165 -0.22 -4.36 12.67
CA LYS A 165 1.17 -4.84 12.86
C LYS A 165 2.17 -3.69 12.88
N ILE A 166 2.07 -2.73 11.94
CA ILE A 166 2.93 -1.56 11.86
C ILE A 166 2.80 -0.70 13.13
N MET A 167 1.59 -0.37 13.56
CA MET A 167 1.31 0.44 14.74
C MET A 167 1.86 -0.20 16.02
N ASN A 168 1.74 -1.52 16.15
CA ASN A 168 2.26 -2.24 17.30
C ASN A 168 3.79 -2.37 17.33
N THR A 169 4.44 -2.29 16.17
CA THR A 169 5.90 -2.51 16.04
C THR A 169 6.67 -1.20 15.96
N ILE A 170 6.16 -0.21 15.22
CA ILE A 170 6.81 1.09 14.99
C ILE A 170 5.83 2.27 15.20
N PRO A 171 5.24 2.41 16.41
CA PRO A 171 4.17 3.38 16.66
C PRO A 171 4.58 4.83 16.35
N LYS A 172 5.83 5.20 16.59
CA LYS A 172 6.33 6.56 16.31
C LYS A 172 6.25 6.94 14.84
N ALA A 173 6.40 5.96 13.93
CA ALA A 173 6.26 6.19 12.49
C ALA A 173 4.80 6.16 12.03
N ALA A 174 3.95 5.33 12.67
CA ALA A 174 2.56 5.14 12.30
C ALA A 174 1.61 6.23 12.81
N LEU A 175 1.85 6.79 14.01
CA LEU A 175 0.95 7.78 14.61
C LEU A 175 0.73 9.05 13.79
N PRO A 176 1.74 9.65 13.11
CA PRO A 176 1.50 10.80 12.23
C PRO A 176 0.58 10.47 11.05
N ALA A 177 0.76 9.32 10.40
CA ALA A 177 -0.09 8.86 9.31
C ALA A 177 -1.52 8.53 9.80
N LEU A 178 -1.65 7.88 10.95
CA LEU A 178 -2.95 7.66 11.60
C LEU A 178 -3.67 8.98 11.91
N LYS A 179 -2.93 10.01 12.37
CA LYS A 179 -3.50 11.34 12.61
C LYS A 179 -4.06 11.95 11.34
N GLN A 180 -3.37 11.81 10.23
CA GLN A 180 -3.83 12.28 8.93
C GLN A 180 -5.07 11.49 8.47
N ALA A 181 -5.04 10.16 8.56
CA ALA A 181 -6.15 9.29 8.19
C ALA A 181 -7.43 9.52 9.00
N LEU A 182 -7.32 9.94 10.28
CA LEU A 182 -8.47 10.35 11.10
C LEU A 182 -9.13 11.68 10.63
N ARG A 183 -8.50 12.39 9.70
CA ARG A 183 -9.00 13.64 9.09
C ARG A 183 -9.33 13.45 7.61
N ASP A 184 -9.33 12.24 7.12
CA ASP A 184 -9.58 11.92 5.72
C ASP A 184 -11.00 12.32 5.30
N GLU A 185 -11.18 12.65 4.03
CA GLU A 185 -12.49 12.98 3.46
C GLU A 185 -13.34 11.71 3.26
N ASP A 186 -12.72 10.55 3.04
CA ASP A 186 -13.42 9.27 2.95
C ASP A 186 -13.72 8.72 4.35
N TRP A 187 -15.01 8.69 4.70
CA TRP A 187 -15.46 8.18 5.99
C TRP A 187 -15.01 6.73 6.27
N ARG A 188 -14.72 5.91 5.26
CA ARG A 188 -14.22 4.52 5.42
C ARG A 188 -12.83 4.52 6.00
N VAL A 189 -11.95 5.41 5.50
CA VAL A 189 -10.60 5.60 6.06
C VAL A 189 -10.70 6.02 7.51
N VAL A 190 -11.53 7.03 7.82
CA VAL A 190 -11.75 7.51 9.20
C VAL A 190 -12.28 6.39 10.09
N TYR A 191 -13.30 5.64 9.63
CA TYR A 191 -13.89 4.54 10.38
C TYR A 191 -12.85 3.48 10.78
N HIS A 192 -12.10 2.96 9.81
CA HIS A 192 -11.08 1.95 10.06
C HIS A 192 -9.92 2.49 10.89
N SER A 193 -9.58 3.76 10.75
CA SER A 193 -8.57 4.45 11.57
C SER A 193 -8.99 4.55 13.02
N ILE A 194 -10.27 4.83 13.31
CA ILE A 194 -10.82 4.82 14.66
C ILE A 194 -10.75 3.41 15.26
N VAL A 195 -11.08 2.36 14.49
CA VAL A 195 -10.97 0.97 14.94
C VAL A 195 -9.52 0.63 15.32
N LEU A 196 -8.57 0.97 14.45
CA LEU A 196 -7.14 0.77 14.69
C LEU A 196 -6.65 1.53 15.93
N LEU A 197 -7.07 2.79 16.10
CA LEU A 197 -6.72 3.59 17.28
C LEU A 197 -7.31 2.98 18.56
N THR A 198 -8.54 2.48 18.53
CA THR A 198 -9.19 1.83 19.68
C THR A 198 -8.40 0.60 20.13
N GLU A 199 -8.00 -0.26 19.19
CA GLU A 199 -7.16 -1.43 19.50
C GLU A 199 -5.77 -1.02 20.02
N PHE A 200 -5.18 -0.01 19.43
CA PHE A 200 -3.89 0.53 19.87
C PHE A 200 -3.98 1.16 21.27
N ALA A 201 -5.06 1.88 21.58
CA ALA A 201 -5.27 2.53 22.86
C ALA A 201 -5.43 1.53 24.02
N LYS A 202 -6.00 0.36 23.76
CA LYS A 202 -6.06 -0.73 24.78
C LYS A 202 -4.67 -1.10 25.28
N LYS A 203 -3.67 -1.08 24.42
CA LYS A 203 -2.29 -1.45 24.73
C LYS A 203 -1.42 -0.26 25.12
N TYR A 204 -1.65 0.87 24.49
CA TYR A 204 -0.85 2.10 24.62
C TYR A 204 -1.74 3.32 24.89
N PRO A 205 -2.43 3.40 26.06
CA PRO A 205 -3.42 4.44 26.31
C PRO A 205 -2.81 5.86 26.27
N LYS A 206 -1.68 6.07 26.96
CA LYS A 206 -1.05 7.41 27.04
C LYS A 206 -0.64 7.99 25.67
N PRO A 207 0.08 7.26 24.78
CA PRO A 207 0.39 7.76 23.44
C PRO A 207 -0.84 8.04 22.58
N SER A 208 -1.96 7.33 22.80
CA SER A 208 -3.17 7.47 22.01
C SER A 208 -3.94 8.74 22.28
N VAL A 209 -3.83 9.31 23.49
CA VAL A 209 -4.56 10.50 23.92
C VAL A 209 -4.31 11.71 23.01
N ILE A 210 -3.14 11.81 22.40
CA ILE A 210 -2.79 12.92 21.48
C ILE A 210 -3.72 12.99 20.26
N LEU A 211 -4.41 11.88 19.94
CA LEU A 211 -5.34 11.77 18.80
C LEU A 211 -6.81 12.00 19.21
N ALA A 212 -7.09 12.27 20.49
CA ALA A 212 -8.45 12.52 20.96
C ALA A 212 -9.17 13.68 20.23
N PRO A 213 -8.51 14.80 19.88
CA PRO A 213 -9.17 15.87 19.12
C PRO A 213 -9.71 15.42 17.77
N GLU A 214 -9.00 14.55 17.05
CA GLU A 214 -9.41 14.01 15.76
C GLU A 214 -10.63 13.08 15.93
N VAL A 215 -10.64 12.25 16.96
CA VAL A 215 -11.77 11.35 17.27
C VAL A 215 -13.00 12.18 17.71
N VAL A 216 -12.83 13.24 18.48
CA VAL A 216 -13.92 14.18 18.82
C VAL A 216 -14.50 14.82 17.57
N SER A 217 -13.64 15.25 16.63
CA SER A 217 -14.08 15.79 15.34
C SER A 217 -14.88 14.75 14.53
N ALA A 218 -14.38 13.53 14.43
CA ALA A 218 -15.06 12.42 13.73
C ALA A 218 -16.42 12.08 14.39
N PHE A 219 -16.49 12.08 15.72
CA PHE A 219 -17.74 11.86 16.46
C PHE A 219 -18.81 12.91 16.11
N ASN A 220 -18.40 14.15 15.89
CA ASN A 220 -19.29 15.26 15.58
C ASN A 220 -19.63 15.38 14.09
N SER A 221 -18.94 14.68 13.19
CA SER A 221 -19.06 14.84 11.73
C SER A 221 -20.24 14.08 11.12
N GLY A 222 -20.76 13.02 11.73
CA GLY A 222 -21.90 12.29 11.19
C GLY A 222 -22.18 10.94 11.86
N ASP A 223 -23.36 10.39 11.56
CA ASP A 223 -23.89 9.21 12.27
C ASP A 223 -23.08 7.93 11.99
N LYS A 224 -22.48 7.80 10.81
CA LYS A 224 -21.70 6.61 10.42
C LYS A 224 -20.50 6.33 11.31
N LEU A 225 -19.94 7.37 11.92
CA LEU A 225 -18.72 7.27 12.75
C LEU A 225 -19.03 7.28 14.25
N LYS A 226 -20.22 7.73 14.65
CA LYS A 226 -20.55 8.00 16.06
C LYS A 226 -20.31 6.83 17.00
N GLU A 227 -20.79 5.64 16.66
CA GLU A 227 -20.66 4.46 17.50
C GLU A 227 -19.18 4.14 17.77
N ARG A 228 -18.38 4.02 16.69
CA ARG A 228 -16.96 3.68 16.80
C ARG A 228 -16.15 4.79 17.45
N ALA A 229 -16.51 6.05 17.17
CA ALA A 229 -15.86 7.18 17.81
C ALA A 229 -16.20 7.25 19.30
N ALA A 230 -17.43 6.95 19.72
CA ALA A 230 -17.82 6.87 21.13
C ALA A 230 -17.01 5.79 21.89
N ASP A 231 -16.90 4.58 21.32
CA ASP A 231 -16.07 3.49 21.89
C ASP A 231 -14.62 3.95 22.08
N CYS A 232 -14.04 4.56 21.03
CA CYS A 232 -12.67 5.05 21.07
C CYS A 232 -12.50 6.17 22.13
N LEU A 233 -13.44 7.12 22.19
CA LEU A 233 -13.44 8.21 23.18
C LEU A 233 -13.56 7.66 24.60
N GLY A 234 -14.34 6.60 24.82
CA GLY A 234 -14.41 5.90 26.10
C GLY A 234 -13.03 5.39 26.53
N MET A 235 -12.30 4.72 25.62
CA MET A 235 -10.93 4.23 25.89
C MET A 235 -9.94 5.36 26.14
N LEU A 236 -9.99 6.44 25.36
CA LEU A 236 -9.11 7.59 25.53
C LEU A 236 -9.44 8.37 26.82
N GLY A 237 -10.73 8.50 27.18
CA GLY A 237 -11.21 9.14 28.39
C GLY A 237 -10.79 8.41 29.67
N LEU A 238 -10.63 7.09 29.64
CA LEU A 238 -10.05 6.32 30.75
C LEU A 238 -8.58 6.66 30.99
N ALA A 239 -7.84 7.01 29.93
CA ALA A 239 -6.44 7.40 30.02
C ALA A 239 -6.25 8.87 30.42
N ASP A 240 -7.09 9.77 29.85
CA ASP A 240 -7.15 11.20 30.19
C ASP A 240 -8.56 11.76 29.93
N PRO A 241 -9.38 11.96 31.00
CA PRO A 241 -10.71 12.52 30.88
C PRO A 241 -10.76 13.92 30.28
N HIS A 242 -9.69 14.69 30.42
CA HIS A 242 -9.67 16.06 29.89
C HIS A 242 -9.58 16.08 28.35
N SER A 243 -8.95 15.09 27.76
CA SER A 243 -8.76 14.98 26.30
C SER A 243 -10.07 14.82 25.52
N VAL A 244 -11.12 14.29 26.14
CA VAL A 244 -12.42 13.97 25.50
C VAL A 244 -13.55 14.94 25.88
N LYS A 245 -13.27 16.00 26.61
CA LYS A 245 -14.30 16.98 27.06
C LYS A 245 -15.17 17.51 25.92
N GLY A 246 -14.61 17.72 24.74
CA GLY A 246 -15.32 18.22 23.59
C GLY A 246 -16.42 17.29 23.06
N ALA A 247 -16.38 15.99 23.37
CA ALA A 247 -17.38 15.03 22.97
C ALA A 247 -18.53 14.89 24.01
N VAL A 248 -18.32 15.30 25.26
CA VAL A 248 -19.29 15.07 26.37
C VAL A 248 -20.70 15.54 26.02
N PRO A 249 -20.96 16.73 25.49
CA PRO A 249 -22.32 17.16 25.16
C PRO A 249 -22.98 16.24 24.11
N GLY A 250 -22.22 15.81 23.10
CA GLY A 250 -22.69 14.90 22.07
C GLY A 250 -22.95 13.48 22.60
N LEU A 251 -22.10 12.98 23.50
CA LEU A 251 -22.28 11.67 24.16
C LEU A 251 -23.53 11.67 25.04
N ILE A 252 -23.78 12.73 25.83
CA ILE A 252 -25.02 12.86 26.62
C ILE A 252 -26.25 12.82 25.69
N LYS A 253 -26.23 13.56 24.58
CA LYS A 253 -27.30 13.55 23.60
C LYS A 253 -27.46 12.17 22.94
N GLY A 254 -26.36 11.41 22.77
CA GLY A 254 -26.38 10.05 22.28
C GLY A 254 -27.15 9.09 23.16
N LEU A 255 -27.07 9.25 24.49
CA LEU A 255 -27.82 8.45 25.48
C LEU A 255 -29.34 8.64 25.35
N GLU A 256 -29.79 9.78 24.82
CA GLU A 256 -31.20 10.10 24.57
C GLU A 256 -31.67 9.59 23.18
N SER A 257 -30.75 9.03 22.38
CA SER A 257 -31.07 8.54 21.04
C SER A 257 -32.05 7.37 21.04
N LYS A 258 -32.89 7.30 20.01
CA LYS A 258 -33.79 6.14 19.78
C LYS A 258 -33.00 4.89 19.33
N SER A 259 -31.78 5.03 18.81
CA SER A 259 -30.91 3.91 18.44
C SER A 259 -30.35 3.24 19.69
N SER A 260 -30.59 1.94 19.83
CA SER A 260 -30.04 1.12 20.93
C SER A 260 -28.51 1.02 20.88
N GLU A 261 -27.94 1.13 19.68
CA GLU A 261 -26.49 1.07 19.44
C GLU A 261 -25.78 2.33 19.95
N LEU A 262 -26.42 3.50 19.82
CA LEU A 262 -25.89 4.78 20.34
C LEU A 262 -26.07 4.95 21.85
N ARG A 263 -26.95 4.17 22.47
CA ARG A 263 -27.19 4.23 23.94
C ARG A 263 -26.32 3.28 24.76
N LYS A 264 -25.57 2.39 24.13
CA LYS A 264 -24.62 1.50 24.81
C LYS A 264 -23.31 2.21 25.09
#